data_1d0f9f4373b798f0edbd71e4471be675
#
_entry.id   1d0f9f4373b798f0edbd71e4471be675
#
_cell.length_a   1.000
_cell.length_b   1.000
_cell.length_c   1.000
_cell.angle_alpha   90.00
_cell.angle_beta   90.00
_cell.angle_gamma   90.00
#
_symmetry.space_group_name_H-M   'P 1'
#
loop_
_entity.id
_entity.type
_entity.pdbx_description
1 polymer ?
#
loop_
_entity_poly.entity_id
_entity_poly.type
_entity_poly.pdbx_seq_one_letter_code
_entity_poly.pdbx_strand_id
1 'polypeptide(L)'
;FLTHELKEGQTVGLNGETYSLADARSLEKALAEKEIKLNTNASLIDPIWKERPAIPEAPMFEMPIELSGKSTEDKLIDINKMLHKAGADCTILSALDEVAWTFNIRGTDVAYNPVVISYAFVSEKESVLFVNPKKIPAEIAEHLKKEGVTLADYGMLATFLSRLPEQTRVFIDSKRTNVAIYNAPVSYTHLR
;
A
#
# COMPACT_ATOMS: atom_id res chain seq x y z
N PHE A 1 -18.66 16.83 13.83
CA PHE A 1 -18.93 16.11 15.07
C PHE A 1 -17.75 16.24 16.02
N LEU A 2 -16.57 15.66 15.77
CA LEU A 2 -15.43 15.63 16.69
C LEU A 2 -15.04 17.01 17.22
N THR A 3 -14.97 18.02 16.38
CA THR A 3 -14.63 19.41 16.75
C THR A 3 -15.69 20.09 17.64
N HIS A 4 -16.89 19.55 17.75
CA HIS A 4 -17.96 20.03 18.64
C HIS A 4 -17.96 19.32 20.00
N GLU A 5 -17.67 18.02 20.00
CA GLU A 5 -17.74 17.18 21.20
C GLU A 5 -16.45 17.20 22.04
N LEU A 6 -15.32 17.41 21.37
CA LEU A 6 -14.02 17.37 22.03
C LEU A 6 -13.56 18.75 22.51
N LYS A 7 -12.81 18.75 23.59
CA LYS A 7 -12.20 19.95 24.21
C LYS A 7 -10.74 20.08 23.83
N GLU A 8 -10.24 21.30 23.92
CA GLU A 8 -8.81 21.62 23.81
C GLU A 8 -7.94 20.66 24.64
N GLY A 9 -6.79 20.27 24.08
CA GLY A 9 -5.83 19.36 24.73
C GLY A 9 -6.17 17.87 24.65
N GLN A 10 -7.38 17.51 24.23
CA GLN A 10 -7.74 16.10 24.00
C GLN A 10 -7.06 15.52 22.77
N THR A 11 -7.04 14.19 22.68
CA THR A 11 -6.43 13.46 21.57
C THR A 11 -7.42 12.51 20.92
N VAL A 12 -7.54 12.57 19.60
CA VAL A 12 -8.26 11.59 18.77
C VAL A 12 -7.28 10.50 18.35
N GLY A 13 -7.63 9.24 18.60
CA GLY A 13 -6.87 8.08 18.13
C GLY A 13 -7.49 7.46 16.89
N LEU A 14 -6.67 7.09 15.91
CA LEU A 14 -7.05 6.26 14.77
C LEU A 14 -5.95 5.25 14.41
N ASN A 15 -6.34 4.17 13.72
CA ASN A 15 -5.37 3.22 13.17
C ASN A 15 -4.90 3.73 11.80
N GLY A 16 -3.62 4.09 11.70
CA GLY A 16 -3.01 4.59 10.46
C GLY A 16 -3.03 3.61 9.30
N GLU A 17 -3.22 2.32 9.53
CA GLU A 17 -3.37 1.33 8.46
C GLU A 17 -4.72 1.43 7.73
N THR A 18 -5.73 2.02 8.37
CA THR A 18 -7.11 2.09 7.85
C THR A 18 -7.52 3.47 7.34
N TYR A 19 -6.65 4.46 7.46
CA TYR A 19 -6.92 5.83 6.99
C TYR A 19 -5.96 6.21 5.88
N SER A 20 -6.49 6.83 4.80
CA SER A 20 -5.64 7.44 3.79
C SER A 20 -4.87 8.62 4.37
N LEU A 21 -3.71 8.89 3.80
CA LEU A 21 -2.90 10.05 4.20
C LEU A 21 -3.65 11.38 3.98
N ALA A 22 -4.42 11.48 2.89
CA ALA A 22 -5.22 12.67 2.58
C ALA A 22 -6.31 12.92 3.62
N ASP A 23 -7.04 11.85 4.02
CA ASP A 23 -8.10 11.97 5.02
C ASP A 23 -7.53 12.28 6.41
N ALA A 24 -6.44 11.61 6.79
CA ALA A 24 -5.78 11.87 8.07
C ALA A 24 -5.28 13.32 8.17
N ARG A 25 -4.65 13.86 7.12
CA ARG A 25 -4.21 15.26 7.07
C ARG A 25 -5.37 16.24 7.14
N SER A 26 -6.47 15.94 6.44
CA SER A 26 -7.69 16.76 6.51
C SER A 26 -8.28 16.78 7.91
N LEU A 27 -8.34 15.62 8.56
CA LEU A 27 -8.80 15.50 9.94
C LEU A 27 -7.87 16.23 10.91
N GLU A 28 -6.57 16.04 10.80
CA GLU A 28 -5.55 16.70 11.63
C GLU A 28 -5.67 18.23 11.56
N LYS A 29 -5.82 18.77 10.34
CA LYS A 29 -6.03 20.20 10.12
C LYS A 29 -7.28 20.71 10.84
N ALA A 30 -8.42 20.00 10.71
CA ALA A 30 -9.67 20.40 11.35
C ALA A 30 -9.60 20.31 12.89
N LEU A 31 -8.87 19.34 13.45
CA LEU A 31 -8.66 19.18 14.88
C LEU A 31 -7.71 20.25 15.44
N ALA A 32 -6.67 20.61 14.68
CA ALA A 32 -5.68 21.61 15.10
C ALA A 32 -6.30 23.00 15.32
N GLU A 33 -7.38 23.37 14.62
CA GLU A 33 -8.13 24.62 14.83
C GLU A 33 -8.73 24.72 16.26
N LYS A 34 -8.84 23.58 16.94
CA LYS A 34 -9.35 23.47 18.32
C LYS A 34 -8.30 22.96 19.32
N GLU A 35 -7.03 22.99 18.94
CA GLU A 35 -5.92 22.46 19.75
C GLU A 35 -6.10 21.00 20.19
N ILE A 36 -6.81 20.18 19.38
CA ILE A 36 -7.01 18.76 19.57
C ILE A 36 -5.94 18.02 18.79
N LYS A 37 -5.30 17.02 19.40
CA LYS A 37 -4.23 16.24 18.78
C LYS A 37 -4.78 15.03 18.03
N LEU A 38 -4.09 14.62 16.97
CA LEU A 38 -4.35 13.36 16.26
C LEU A 38 -3.21 12.35 16.56
N ASN A 39 -3.57 11.17 17.04
CA ASN A 39 -2.67 10.03 17.19
C ASN A 39 -3.02 8.97 16.15
N THR A 40 -2.15 8.76 15.17
CA THR A 40 -2.36 7.82 14.06
C THR A 40 -1.87 6.39 14.35
N ASN A 41 -1.33 6.13 15.53
CA ASN A 41 -0.81 4.83 15.95
C ASN A 41 -1.71 4.13 17.00
N ALA A 42 -2.99 4.50 17.05
CA ALA A 42 -3.92 3.96 18.03
C ALA A 42 -4.72 2.79 17.44
N SER A 43 -4.41 1.57 17.84
CA SER A 43 -5.25 0.41 17.54
C SER A 43 -6.37 0.29 18.58
N LEU A 44 -7.52 0.92 18.29
CA LEU A 44 -8.67 0.94 19.21
C LEU A 44 -9.61 -0.25 19.00
N ILE A 45 -9.58 -0.90 17.85
CA ILE A 45 -10.48 -2.00 17.48
C ILE A 45 -9.91 -3.36 17.87
N ASP A 46 -8.61 -3.59 17.68
CA ASP A 46 -7.98 -4.89 17.90
C ASP A 46 -8.16 -5.44 19.33
N PRO A 47 -8.12 -4.63 20.41
CA PRO A 47 -8.38 -5.12 21.75
C PRO A 47 -9.82 -5.61 21.97
N ILE A 48 -10.77 -5.11 21.19
CA ILE A 48 -12.21 -5.36 21.32
C ILE A 48 -12.65 -6.50 20.41
N TRP A 49 -12.15 -6.56 19.19
CA TRP A 49 -12.57 -7.54 18.20
C TRP A 49 -11.74 -8.83 18.26
N LYS A 50 -11.98 -9.65 19.27
CA LYS A 50 -11.23 -10.88 19.53
C LYS A 50 -11.46 -11.98 18.50
N GLU A 51 -12.65 -12.02 17.87
CA GLU A 51 -13.02 -13.02 16.85
C GLU A 51 -12.82 -12.50 15.42
N ARG A 52 -11.85 -11.59 15.22
CA ARG A 52 -11.56 -11.05 13.91
C ARG A 52 -11.16 -12.15 12.92
N PRO A 53 -11.82 -12.27 11.76
CA PRO A 53 -11.44 -13.23 10.74
C PRO A 53 -9.99 -13.01 10.28
N ALA A 54 -9.30 -14.11 9.98
CA ALA A 54 -7.98 -14.03 9.36
C ALA A 54 -8.07 -13.42 7.95
N ILE A 55 -6.95 -12.88 7.47
CA ILE A 55 -6.84 -12.43 6.08
C ILE A 55 -7.10 -13.62 5.14
N PRO A 56 -7.88 -13.45 4.05
CA PRO A 56 -8.18 -14.54 3.10
C PRO A 56 -6.92 -15.21 2.57
N GLU A 57 -6.94 -16.55 2.45
CA GLU A 57 -5.82 -17.36 1.99
C GLU A 57 -6.10 -18.08 0.65
N ALA A 58 -7.22 -17.78 -0.02
CA ALA A 58 -7.54 -18.38 -1.30
C ALA A 58 -6.43 -18.10 -2.33
N PRO A 59 -6.04 -19.10 -3.17
CA PRO A 59 -4.99 -18.91 -4.15
C PRO A 59 -5.31 -17.78 -5.13
N MET A 60 -4.30 -17.01 -5.51
CA MET A 60 -4.40 -16.08 -6.62
C MET A 60 -4.27 -16.82 -7.95
N PHE A 61 -4.74 -16.18 -9.02
CA PHE A 61 -4.62 -16.66 -10.40
C PHE A 61 -4.13 -15.58 -11.32
N GLU A 62 -3.56 -15.95 -12.44
CA GLU A 62 -3.03 -15.04 -13.44
C GLU A 62 -4.11 -14.62 -14.44
N MET A 63 -4.09 -13.36 -14.84
CA MET A 63 -4.88 -12.84 -15.97
C MET A 63 -4.08 -13.03 -17.25
N PRO A 64 -4.59 -13.82 -18.22
CA PRO A 64 -3.91 -14.03 -19.49
C PRO A 64 -3.61 -12.72 -20.22
N ILE A 65 -2.48 -12.67 -20.94
CA ILE A 65 -2.02 -11.46 -21.64
C ILE A 65 -3.03 -11.02 -22.71
N GLU A 66 -3.75 -11.94 -23.32
CA GLU A 66 -4.80 -11.69 -24.31
C GLU A 66 -5.95 -10.84 -23.72
N LEU A 67 -6.18 -10.95 -22.42
CA LEU A 67 -7.20 -10.20 -21.68
C LEU A 67 -6.63 -8.96 -21.00
N SER A 68 -5.40 -9.02 -20.52
CA SER A 68 -4.73 -7.90 -19.86
C SER A 68 -4.10 -6.91 -20.85
N GLY A 69 -3.83 -7.34 -22.07
CA GLY A 69 -3.30 -6.55 -23.18
C GLY A 69 -1.82 -6.20 -23.08
N LYS A 70 -1.17 -6.46 -21.94
CA LYS A 70 0.22 -6.07 -21.69
C LYS A 70 0.87 -6.94 -20.62
N SER A 71 2.15 -7.30 -20.80
CA SER A 71 2.93 -8.04 -19.81
C SER A 71 3.21 -7.22 -18.54
N THR A 72 3.53 -7.89 -17.45
CA THR A 72 3.99 -7.24 -16.22
C THR A 72 5.28 -6.46 -16.49
N GLU A 73 6.24 -7.03 -17.18
CA GLU A 73 7.51 -6.38 -17.53
C GLU A 73 7.28 -5.06 -18.26
N ASP A 74 6.44 -5.04 -19.30
CA ASP A 74 6.13 -3.81 -20.05
C ASP A 74 5.45 -2.73 -19.20
N LYS A 75 4.58 -3.14 -18.28
CA LYS A 75 3.92 -2.21 -17.35
C LYS A 75 4.91 -1.61 -16.36
N LEU A 76 5.84 -2.41 -15.84
CA LEU A 76 6.91 -1.94 -14.97
C LEU A 76 7.84 -0.95 -15.69
N ILE A 77 8.16 -1.20 -16.97
CA ILE A 77 8.90 -0.26 -17.80
C ILE A 77 8.16 1.07 -17.91
N ASP A 78 6.85 1.05 -18.14
CA ASP A 78 6.08 2.29 -18.28
C ASP A 78 5.94 3.04 -16.95
N ILE A 79 5.77 2.34 -15.83
CA ILE A 79 5.79 2.95 -14.50
C ILE A 79 7.13 3.64 -14.25
N ASN A 80 8.24 2.99 -14.55
CA ASN A 80 9.57 3.60 -14.40
C ASN A 80 9.76 4.85 -15.28
N LYS A 81 9.26 4.85 -16.53
CA LYS A 81 9.23 6.07 -17.36
C LYS A 81 8.44 7.22 -16.72
N MET A 82 7.29 6.90 -16.09
CA MET A 82 6.49 7.90 -15.37
C MET A 82 7.22 8.43 -14.13
N LEU A 83 7.88 7.55 -13.36
CA LEU A 83 8.70 7.94 -12.21
C LEU A 83 9.82 8.89 -12.61
N HIS A 84 10.54 8.58 -13.68
CA HIS A 84 11.56 9.47 -14.25
C HIS A 84 11.01 10.87 -14.57
N LYS A 85 9.85 10.94 -15.25
CA LYS A 85 9.20 12.23 -15.57
C LYS A 85 8.77 13.00 -14.32
N ALA A 86 8.35 12.29 -13.27
CA ALA A 86 7.97 12.88 -12.00
C ALA A 86 9.18 13.26 -11.13
N GLY A 87 10.41 12.89 -11.51
CA GLY A 87 11.61 13.07 -10.71
C GLY A 87 11.62 12.20 -9.45
N ALA A 88 10.93 11.06 -9.46
CA ALA A 88 10.86 10.10 -8.37
C ALA A 88 11.78 8.90 -8.62
N ASP A 89 12.23 8.28 -7.55
CA ASP A 89 13.13 7.12 -7.59
C ASP A 89 12.34 5.80 -7.53
N CYS A 90 11.14 5.83 -6.93
CA CYS A 90 10.27 4.65 -6.77
C CYS A 90 8.82 5.05 -6.48
N THR A 91 7.93 4.05 -6.49
CA THR A 91 6.54 4.19 -6.06
C THR A 91 6.09 3.02 -5.22
N ILE A 92 5.05 3.25 -4.40
CA ILE A 92 4.33 2.22 -3.66
C ILE A 92 2.91 2.15 -4.23
N LEU A 93 2.53 1.00 -4.77
CA LEU A 93 1.17 0.71 -5.18
C LEU A 93 0.42 0.12 -3.98
N SER A 94 -0.57 0.82 -3.50
CA SER A 94 -1.38 0.44 -2.34
C SER A 94 -2.85 0.17 -2.68
N ALA A 95 -3.28 0.55 -3.87
CA ALA A 95 -4.60 0.20 -4.35
C ALA A 95 -4.60 -1.20 -4.97
N LEU A 96 -5.51 -2.06 -4.52
CA LEU A 96 -5.55 -3.47 -4.92
C LEU A 96 -5.77 -3.67 -6.42
N ASP A 97 -6.54 -2.80 -7.06
CA ASP A 97 -6.79 -2.79 -8.49
C ASP A 97 -5.53 -2.40 -9.30
N GLU A 98 -4.74 -1.45 -8.81
CA GLU A 98 -3.45 -1.08 -9.42
C GLU A 98 -2.44 -2.21 -9.35
N VAL A 99 -2.33 -2.89 -8.18
CA VAL A 99 -1.47 -4.06 -8.02
C VAL A 99 -1.94 -5.19 -8.94
N ALA A 100 -3.26 -5.50 -8.93
CA ALA A 100 -3.83 -6.54 -9.77
C ALA A 100 -3.60 -6.29 -11.27
N TRP A 101 -3.71 -5.03 -11.71
CA TRP A 101 -3.42 -4.64 -13.10
C TRP A 101 -1.93 -4.73 -13.41
N THR A 102 -1.07 -4.20 -12.56
CA THR A 102 0.37 -4.15 -12.79
C THR A 102 0.98 -5.53 -12.95
N PHE A 103 0.62 -6.46 -12.08
CA PHE A 103 1.21 -7.80 -12.03
C PHE A 103 0.37 -8.87 -12.74
N ASN A 104 -0.70 -8.51 -13.43
CA ASN A 104 -1.62 -9.45 -14.08
C ASN A 104 -2.17 -10.54 -13.14
N ILE A 105 -2.31 -10.26 -11.86
CA ILE A 105 -2.82 -11.20 -10.87
C ILE A 105 -4.26 -10.86 -10.46
N ARG A 106 -5.03 -11.88 -10.14
CA ARG A 106 -6.39 -11.77 -9.62
C ARG A 106 -6.57 -12.71 -8.43
N GLY A 107 -7.59 -12.44 -7.63
CA GLY A 107 -7.96 -13.28 -6.49
C GLY A 107 -9.40 -13.06 -6.08
N THR A 108 -9.80 -13.67 -4.98
CA THR A 108 -11.17 -13.63 -4.45
C THR A 108 -11.23 -13.04 -3.04
N ASP A 109 -10.28 -12.18 -2.69
CA ASP A 109 -10.15 -11.63 -1.34
C ASP A 109 -11.25 -10.63 -0.98
N VAL A 110 -11.78 -9.95 -1.99
CA VAL A 110 -12.84 -8.98 -1.86
C VAL A 110 -14.06 -9.45 -2.66
N ALA A 111 -15.21 -9.51 -2.01
CA ALA A 111 -16.45 -9.90 -2.67
C ALA A 111 -16.75 -8.99 -3.87
N TYR A 112 -17.09 -9.58 -5.01
CA TYR A 112 -17.40 -8.89 -6.27
C TYR A 112 -16.25 -8.08 -6.89
N ASN A 113 -15.04 -8.18 -6.37
CA ASN A 113 -13.87 -7.52 -6.90
C ASN A 113 -12.70 -8.54 -7.01
N PRO A 114 -12.22 -8.88 -8.22
CA PRO A 114 -11.23 -9.94 -8.41
C PRO A 114 -9.79 -9.44 -8.10
N VAL A 115 -9.54 -9.05 -6.87
CA VAL A 115 -8.26 -8.52 -6.40
C VAL A 115 -7.64 -9.40 -5.31
N VAL A 116 -6.34 -9.24 -5.10
CA VAL A 116 -5.56 -9.88 -4.04
C VAL A 116 -5.13 -8.81 -3.05
N ILE A 117 -5.30 -9.09 -1.76
CA ILE A 117 -4.77 -8.21 -0.69
C ILE A 117 -3.24 -8.24 -0.77
N SER A 118 -2.67 -7.14 -1.23
CA SER A 118 -1.25 -7.01 -1.53
C SER A 118 -0.83 -5.54 -1.62
N TYR A 119 0.47 -5.32 -1.57
CA TYR A 119 1.13 -4.06 -1.90
C TYR A 119 2.21 -4.31 -2.92
N ALA A 120 2.68 -3.26 -3.58
CA ALA A 120 3.87 -3.38 -4.40
C ALA A 120 4.78 -2.16 -4.26
N PHE A 121 6.07 -2.44 -4.38
CA PHE A 121 7.12 -1.44 -4.56
C PHE A 121 7.68 -1.57 -5.96
N VAL A 122 7.84 -0.45 -6.66
CA VAL A 122 8.40 -0.42 -8.02
C VAL A 122 9.46 0.67 -8.10
N SER A 123 10.64 0.29 -8.56
CA SER A 123 11.75 1.18 -8.91
C SER A 123 12.46 0.67 -10.16
N GLU A 124 13.37 1.45 -10.71
CA GLU A 124 14.20 1.01 -11.84
C GLU A 124 15.05 -0.22 -11.50
N LYS A 125 15.44 -0.38 -10.23
CA LYS A 125 16.34 -1.44 -9.78
C LYS A 125 15.63 -2.73 -9.40
N GLU A 126 14.43 -2.62 -8.86
CA GLU A 126 13.69 -3.77 -8.34
C GLU A 126 12.18 -3.50 -8.32
N SER A 127 11.42 -4.58 -8.48
CA SER A 127 9.98 -4.61 -8.28
C SER A 127 9.64 -5.70 -7.29
N VAL A 128 8.91 -5.35 -6.22
CA VAL A 128 8.58 -6.27 -5.14
C VAL A 128 7.07 -6.33 -4.95
N LEU A 129 6.50 -7.53 -5.01
CA LEU A 129 5.09 -7.78 -4.67
C LEU A 129 5.01 -8.34 -3.25
N PHE A 130 4.37 -7.60 -2.35
CA PHE A 130 4.12 -7.99 -0.96
C PHE A 130 2.74 -8.64 -0.85
N VAL A 131 2.71 -9.94 -0.63
CA VAL A 131 1.47 -10.75 -0.60
C VAL A 131 1.65 -11.92 0.36
N ASN A 132 0.57 -12.45 0.92
CA ASN A 132 0.64 -13.66 1.74
C ASN A 132 1.19 -14.83 0.90
N PRO A 133 2.33 -15.45 1.26
CA PRO A 133 2.98 -16.49 0.47
C PRO A 133 2.11 -17.74 0.25
N LYS A 134 1.17 -18.01 1.15
CA LYS A 134 0.22 -19.13 1.01
C LYS A 134 -0.72 -19.00 -0.20
N LYS A 135 -0.83 -17.81 -0.76
CA LYS A 135 -1.72 -17.50 -1.89
C LYS A 135 -1.06 -17.69 -3.25
N ILE A 136 0.24 -17.95 -3.28
CA ILE A 136 1.03 -17.92 -4.50
C ILE A 136 1.22 -19.35 -5.04
N PRO A 137 0.52 -19.76 -6.12
CA PRO A 137 0.85 -20.99 -6.84
C PRO A 137 2.27 -20.95 -7.38
N ALA A 138 2.95 -22.10 -7.39
CA ALA A 138 4.35 -22.20 -7.80
C ALA A 138 4.60 -21.67 -9.24
N GLU A 139 3.67 -21.96 -10.15
CA GLU A 139 3.70 -21.49 -11.54
C GLU A 139 3.66 -19.95 -11.65
N ILE A 140 2.83 -19.30 -10.83
CA ILE A 140 2.73 -17.83 -10.80
C ILE A 140 3.99 -17.23 -10.19
N ALA A 141 4.54 -17.86 -9.13
CA ALA A 141 5.79 -17.42 -8.54
C ALA A 141 6.95 -17.44 -9.55
N GLU A 142 7.06 -18.53 -10.33
CA GLU A 142 8.08 -18.65 -11.37
C GLU A 142 7.86 -17.66 -12.51
N HIS A 143 6.61 -17.42 -12.92
CA HIS A 143 6.27 -16.47 -13.96
C HIS A 143 6.67 -15.05 -13.53
N LEU A 144 6.18 -14.58 -12.38
CA LEU A 144 6.51 -13.25 -11.86
C LEU A 144 8.01 -13.05 -11.70
N LYS A 145 8.73 -14.08 -11.24
CA LYS A 145 10.19 -14.03 -11.15
C LYS A 145 10.87 -13.85 -12.51
N LYS A 146 10.36 -14.50 -13.57
CA LYS A 146 10.87 -14.32 -14.95
C LYS A 146 10.62 -12.90 -15.47
N GLU A 147 9.53 -12.27 -15.04
CA GLU A 147 9.22 -10.87 -15.36
C GLU A 147 9.91 -9.85 -14.42
N GLY A 148 10.91 -10.28 -13.64
CA GLY A 148 11.73 -9.41 -12.79
C GLY A 148 11.08 -9.00 -11.46
N VAL A 149 10.04 -9.73 -11.02
CA VAL A 149 9.33 -9.44 -9.76
C VAL A 149 9.84 -10.31 -8.63
N THR A 150 10.22 -9.68 -7.53
CA THR A 150 10.53 -10.35 -6.26
C THR A 150 9.25 -10.48 -5.43
N LEU A 151 9.05 -11.65 -4.81
CA LEU A 151 7.92 -11.90 -3.91
C LEU A 151 8.37 -11.78 -2.46
N ALA A 152 7.58 -11.07 -1.66
CA ALA A 152 7.82 -10.90 -0.23
C ALA A 152 6.52 -11.10 0.56
N ASP A 153 6.64 -11.43 1.86
CA ASP A 153 5.49 -11.54 2.74
C ASP A 153 4.78 -10.18 2.90
N TYR A 154 3.45 -10.21 2.92
CA TYR A 154 2.59 -9.03 3.05
C TYR A 154 2.99 -8.11 4.22
N GLY A 155 3.34 -8.69 5.36
CA GLY A 155 3.74 -7.95 6.56
C GLY A 155 5.12 -7.29 6.48
N MET A 156 5.91 -7.59 5.45
CA MET A 156 7.29 -7.08 5.34
C MET A 156 7.40 -5.68 4.73
N LEU A 157 6.30 -5.12 4.21
CA LEU A 157 6.35 -3.81 3.53
C LEU A 157 6.97 -2.71 4.41
N ALA A 158 6.48 -2.51 5.63
CA ALA A 158 6.99 -1.47 6.52
C ALA A 158 8.49 -1.64 6.83
N THR A 159 8.92 -2.88 7.08
CA THR A 159 10.34 -3.22 7.30
C THR A 159 11.19 -2.97 6.04
N PHE A 160 10.65 -3.27 4.86
CA PHE A 160 11.32 -2.99 3.59
C PHE A 160 11.50 -1.48 3.40
N LEU A 161 10.44 -0.71 3.59
CA LEU A 161 10.46 0.75 3.42
C LEU A 161 11.40 1.45 4.40
N SER A 162 11.52 0.94 5.64
CA SER A 162 12.44 1.51 6.64
C SER A 162 13.93 1.33 6.29
N ARG A 163 14.25 0.52 5.28
CA ARG A 163 15.62 0.27 4.81
C ARG A 163 15.95 1.03 3.52
N LEU A 164 15.01 1.80 2.99
CA LEU A 164 15.29 2.62 1.81
C LEU A 164 16.37 3.65 2.15
N PRO A 165 17.28 3.94 1.22
CA PRO A 165 18.31 4.97 1.42
C PRO A 165 17.69 6.31 1.81
N GLU A 166 18.38 7.06 2.66
CA GLU A 166 18.00 8.44 2.96
C GLU A 166 17.90 9.25 1.66
N GLN A 167 16.93 10.18 1.62
CA GLN A 167 16.64 11.02 0.45
C GLN A 167 16.00 10.30 -0.75
N THR A 168 15.62 9.01 -0.63
CA THR A 168 14.83 8.33 -1.67
C THR A 168 13.52 9.07 -1.89
N ARG A 169 13.27 9.49 -3.13
CA ARG A 169 12.04 10.18 -3.52
C ARG A 169 10.98 9.17 -3.90
N VAL A 170 10.00 8.99 -3.02
CA VAL A 170 8.92 8.02 -3.22
C VAL A 170 7.68 8.73 -3.76
N PHE A 171 7.21 8.32 -4.92
CA PHE A 171 5.93 8.76 -5.46
C PHE A 171 4.79 7.98 -4.82
N ILE A 172 3.77 8.68 -4.31
CA ILE A 172 2.58 8.05 -3.70
C ILE A 172 1.31 8.82 -4.06
N ASP A 173 0.19 8.11 -4.15
CA ASP A 173 -1.14 8.73 -4.13
C ASP A 173 -1.62 8.85 -2.68
N SER A 174 -1.70 10.06 -2.17
CA SER A 174 -2.12 10.32 -0.78
C SER A 174 -3.55 9.89 -0.46
N LYS A 175 -4.41 9.72 -1.47
CA LYS A 175 -5.78 9.23 -1.29
C LYS A 175 -5.85 7.70 -1.17
N ARG A 176 -4.83 7.00 -1.66
CA ARG A 176 -4.78 5.53 -1.70
C ARG A 176 -3.73 4.96 -0.73
N THR A 177 -2.68 5.71 -0.43
CA THR A 177 -1.65 5.31 0.54
C THR A 177 -2.13 5.61 1.95
N ASN A 178 -2.07 4.63 2.85
CA ASN A 178 -2.43 4.80 4.24
C ASN A 178 -1.30 5.47 5.05
N VAL A 179 -1.67 5.99 6.23
CA VAL A 179 -0.75 6.72 7.11
C VAL A 179 0.39 5.85 7.62
N ALA A 180 0.13 4.57 7.91
CA ALA A 180 1.16 3.66 8.41
C ALA A 180 2.27 3.44 7.38
N ILE A 181 1.91 3.24 6.10
CA ILE A 181 2.88 3.15 4.99
C ILE A 181 3.66 4.46 4.85
N TYR A 182 2.95 5.60 4.93
CA TYR A 182 3.58 6.91 4.84
C TYR A 182 4.62 7.14 5.94
N ASN A 183 4.36 6.70 7.17
CA ASN A 183 5.24 6.90 8.32
C ASN A 183 6.33 5.81 8.46
N ALA A 184 6.27 4.73 7.69
CA ALA A 184 7.19 3.60 7.82
C ALA A 184 8.67 3.95 7.54
N PRO A 185 9.02 4.78 6.57
CA PRO A 185 10.40 5.23 6.36
C PRO A 185 10.77 6.42 7.23
N VAL A 186 12.03 6.50 7.57
CA VAL A 186 12.57 7.52 8.50
C VAL A 186 12.65 8.93 7.87
N SER A 187 12.65 9.05 6.56
CA SER A 187 12.59 10.35 5.88
C SER A 187 12.14 10.24 4.42
N TYR A 188 11.02 10.86 4.09
CA TYR A 188 10.58 11.03 2.71
C TYR A 188 10.76 12.45 2.22
N THR A 189 11.20 12.58 0.97
CA THR A 189 10.93 13.78 0.18
C THR A 189 9.74 13.44 -0.72
N HIS A 190 8.58 14.07 -0.46
CA HIS A 190 7.36 13.79 -1.22
C HIS A 190 7.37 14.46 -2.57
N LEU A 191 6.96 13.69 -3.56
CA LEU A 191 6.46 14.21 -4.81
C LEU A 191 4.94 14.02 -4.85
N ARG A 192 4.26 15.03 -5.38
CA ARG A 192 2.80 15.07 -5.55
C ARG A 192 2.32 14.05 -6.57
#